data_0528123d09897c95809878977082ff2f
#
_entry.id   0528123d09897c95809878977082ff2f
#
_cell.length_a   1.000
_cell.length_b   1.000
_cell.length_c   1.000
_cell.angle_alpha   90.00
_cell.angle_beta   90.00
_cell.angle_gamma   90.00
#
_symmetry.space_group_name_H-M   'P 1'
#
loop_
_entity.id
_entity.type
_entity.pdbx_description
1 polymer ?
#
loop_
_entity_poly.entity_id
_entity_poly.type
_entity_poly.pdbx_seq_one_letter_code
_entity_poly.pdbx_strand_id
1 'polypeptide(L)'
;MKVDGFGGGEIYAAAEANTTESPPAPEIGTEEYEKDGEEMFVPPLNFAMVDNGVFRSGFPDSANFSFLHSLGLRSILYLCPEPYPDSINEFLKANGIRLFQFPIDGGKEPFVNIPEETIREALQVVLDVRNHPILIHCKRGKHRTGCLVGCLRKLQKWSVFDFRRVPEVRSC
;
A
#
# COMPACT_ATOMS: atom_id res chain seq x y z
N MET A 1 -18.84 -54.91 57.62
CA MET A 1 -19.16 -53.88 58.59
C MET A 1 -19.91 -52.82 57.86
N LYS A 2 -21.26 -52.82 57.91
CA LYS A 2 -22.11 -52.05 58.84
C LYS A 2 -21.72 -50.55 58.72
N VAL A 3 -22.58 -49.56 58.48
CA VAL A 3 -24.04 -49.41 58.69
C VAL A 3 -24.50 -48.18 57.90
N ASP A 4 -25.65 -48.18 57.29
CA ASP A 4 -26.87 -47.44 57.68
C ASP A 4 -26.69 -45.93 57.84
N GLY A 5 -27.55 -45.07 57.38
CA GLY A 5 -28.93 -45.11 56.98
C GLY A 5 -29.57 -43.74 57.01
N PHE A 6 -30.76 -43.63 56.52
CA PHE A 6 -31.80 -42.61 56.79
C PHE A 6 -31.55 -41.18 56.30
N GLY A 7 -32.41 -40.47 55.64
CA GLY A 7 -33.88 -40.56 55.54
C GLY A 7 -34.44 -39.18 55.51
N GLY A 8 -35.57 -38.99 54.86
CA GLY A 8 -36.43 -37.82 54.98
C GLY A 8 -36.35 -36.84 53.82
N GLY A 9 -37.23 -36.85 53.07
CA GLY A 9 -38.51 -36.45 52.65
C GLY A 9 -38.86 -35.02 53.02
N GLU A 10 -39.19 -34.20 52.07
CA GLU A 10 -40.37 -33.33 52.16
C GLU A 10 -40.61 -32.55 50.84
N ILE A 11 -41.79 -32.67 50.43
CA ILE A 11 -42.50 -31.99 49.34
C ILE A 11 -42.70 -30.53 49.66
N TYR A 12 -42.37 -29.61 48.76
CA TYR A 12 -42.93 -28.27 48.74
C TYR A 12 -43.43 -27.86 47.38
N ALA A 13 -44.62 -27.33 47.48
CA ALA A 13 -45.61 -26.97 46.52
C ALA A 13 -45.13 -26.07 45.38
N ALA A 14 -45.82 -26.21 44.27
CA ALA A 14 -45.82 -25.33 43.11
C ALA A 14 -46.07 -23.87 43.49
N ALA A 15 -45.19 -23.01 43.01
CA ALA A 15 -45.44 -21.56 42.91
C ALA A 15 -45.54 -21.25 41.41
N GLU A 16 -46.72 -20.79 41.04
CA GLU A 16 -47.05 -20.28 39.71
C GLU A 16 -46.13 -19.09 39.38
N ALA A 17 -45.29 -19.24 38.40
CA ALA A 17 -44.47 -18.15 37.88
C ALA A 17 -45.29 -17.36 36.85
N ASN A 18 -45.64 -16.15 37.23
CA ASN A 18 -46.21 -15.13 36.42
C ASN A 18 -45.27 -14.84 35.23
N THR A 19 -45.70 -15.20 34.02
CA THR A 19 -45.07 -14.77 32.77
C THR A 19 -45.34 -13.30 32.53
N THR A 20 -44.42 -12.46 32.92
CA THR A 20 -44.33 -11.09 32.40
C THR A 20 -43.70 -11.12 31.03
N GLU A 21 -44.53 -10.95 30.03
CA GLU A 21 -44.13 -10.72 28.65
C GLU A 21 -43.27 -9.47 28.58
N SER A 22 -42.03 -9.64 28.16
CA SER A 22 -41.13 -8.50 27.85
C SER A 22 -41.64 -7.78 26.60
N PRO A 23 -41.58 -6.45 26.54
CA PRO A 23 -41.98 -5.72 25.35
C PRO A 23 -41.06 -6.09 24.19
N PRO A 24 -41.56 -6.14 22.93
CA PRO A 24 -40.76 -6.45 21.76
C PRO A 24 -39.64 -5.41 21.62
N ALA A 25 -38.43 -5.90 21.34
CA ALA A 25 -37.30 -5.07 21.01
C ALA A 25 -37.63 -4.15 19.80
N PRO A 26 -37.19 -2.90 19.79
CA PRO A 26 -37.42 -2.03 18.65
C PRO A 26 -36.76 -2.67 17.42
N GLU A 27 -37.54 -2.82 16.36
CA GLU A 27 -37.04 -3.18 15.03
C GLU A 27 -36.05 -2.08 14.61
N ILE A 28 -34.77 -2.40 14.68
CA ILE A 28 -33.73 -1.59 14.08
C ILE A 28 -33.95 -1.73 12.57
N GLY A 29 -34.58 -0.71 11.98
CA GLY A 29 -34.63 -0.58 10.53
C GLY A 29 -33.19 -0.74 10.01
N THR A 30 -32.98 -1.73 9.16
CA THR A 30 -31.77 -1.80 8.34
C THR A 30 -31.85 -0.62 7.40
N GLU A 31 -31.33 0.52 7.84
CA GLU A 31 -30.96 1.57 6.91
C GLU A 31 -29.90 0.94 6.02
N GLU A 32 -30.29 0.62 4.79
CA GLU A 32 -29.34 0.37 3.71
C GLU A 32 -28.53 1.65 3.57
N TYR A 33 -27.37 1.67 4.21
CA TYR A 33 -26.35 2.65 3.88
C TYR A 33 -26.00 2.39 2.42
N GLU A 34 -26.56 3.19 1.53
CA GLU A 34 -26.04 3.34 0.19
C GLU A 34 -24.55 3.63 0.37
N LYS A 35 -23.75 2.62 0.07
CA LYS A 35 -22.30 2.72 0.07
C LYS A 35 -21.97 3.65 -1.08
N ASP A 36 -21.97 4.96 -0.79
CA ASP A 36 -21.35 5.91 -1.69
C ASP A 36 -20.02 5.30 -2.08
N GLY A 37 -19.86 5.01 -3.38
CA GLY A 37 -18.71 4.34 -3.90
C GLY A 37 -17.48 5.24 -3.76
N GLU A 38 -17.00 5.43 -2.54
CA GLU A 38 -15.71 6.03 -2.31
C GLU A 38 -14.68 5.16 -3.02
N GLU A 39 -14.21 5.66 -4.14
CA GLU A 39 -13.16 5.03 -4.92
C GLU A 39 -11.92 4.93 -4.03
N MET A 40 -11.63 3.72 -3.56
CA MET A 40 -10.57 3.49 -2.59
C MET A 40 -9.20 3.65 -3.26
N PHE A 41 -8.54 4.76 -2.99
CA PHE A 41 -7.19 5.03 -3.48
C PHE A 41 -6.15 4.20 -2.73
N VAL A 42 -5.78 3.07 -3.28
CA VAL A 42 -4.78 2.17 -2.69
C VAL A 42 -3.41 2.45 -3.30
N PRO A 43 -2.45 3.00 -2.54
CA PRO A 43 -1.10 3.21 -3.05
C PRO A 43 -0.35 1.88 -3.22
N PRO A 44 0.57 1.77 -4.19
CA PRO A 44 1.45 0.61 -4.32
C PRO A 44 2.36 0.43 -3.09
N LEU A 45 2.82 -0.80 -2.89
CA LEU A 45 3.75 -1.13 -1.80
C LEU A 45 4.94 -0.18 -1.74
N ASN A 46 5.30 0.30 -0.54
CA ASN A 46 6.43 1.22 -0.32
C ASN A 46 6.36 2.51 -1.14
N PHE A 47 5.15 2.98 -1.44
CA PHE A 47 4.96 4.25 -2.09
C PHE A 47 5.47 5.41 -1.21
N ALA A 48 6.19 6.34 -1.83
CA ALA A 48 6.62 7.57 -1.19
C ALA A 48 6.94 8.64 -2.24
N MET A 49 6.77 9.91 -1.86
CA MET A 49 7.32 11.03 -2.59
C MET A 49 8.83 11.13 -2.32
N VAL A 50 9.62 11.26 -3.37
CA VAL A 50 11.07 11.45 -3.31
C VAL A 50 11.40 12.93 -3.41
N ASP A 51 10.75 13.62 -4.34
CA ASP A 51 10.88 15.04 -4.64
C ASP A 51 9.60 15.52 -5.34
N ASN A 52 9.47 16.82 -5.58
CA ASN A 52 8.31 17.36 -6.28
C ASN A 52 8.16 16.72 -7.67
N GLY A 53 7.06 16.01 -7.87
CA GLY A 53 6.77 15.26 -9.10
C GLY A 53 7.61 13.99 -9.30
N VAL A 54 8.38 13.54 -8.29
CA VAL A 54 9.13 12.29 -8.33
C VAL A 54 8.67 11.36 -7.22
N PHE A 55 8.12 10.23 -7.59
CA PHE A 55 7.59 9.21 -6.67
C PHE A 55 8.38 7.91 -6.78
N ARG A 56 8.27 7.10 -5.73
CA ARG A 56 8.82 5.74 -5.72
C ARG A 56 7.81 4.73 -5.20
N SER A 57 7.89 3.47 -5.66
CA SER A 57 7.06 2.38 -5.12
C SER A 57 7.67 1.00 -5.39
N GLY A 58 6.98 -0.03 -4.90
CA GLY A 58 7.04 -1.38 -5.42
C GLY A 58 6.28 -1.52 -6.72
N PHE A 59 6.18 -2.74 -7.23
CA PHE A 59 5.47 -3.04 -8.47
C PHE A 59 3.97 -2.80 -8.27
N PRO A 60 3.33 -1.91 -9.06
CA PRO A 60 1.90 -1.67 -8.97
C PRO A 60 1.08 -2.80 -9.57
N ASP A 61 -0.13 -3.01 -9.07
CA ASP A 61 -1.14 -3.89 -9.64
C ASP A 61 -2.44 -3.13 -9.98
N SER A 62 -3.46 -3.84 -10.43
CA SER A 62 -4.72 -3.24 -10.84
C SER A 62 -5.45 -2.50 -9.72
N ALA A 63 -5.29 -2.92 -8.46
CA ALA A 63 -5.89 -2.23 -7.31
C ALA A 63 -5.30 -0.83 -7.07
N ASN A 64 -4.14 -0.55 -7.65
CA ASN A 64 -3.47 0.74 -7.52
C ASN A 64 -3.82 1.73 -8.63
N PHE A 65 -4.56 1.34 -9.68
CA PHE A 65 -4.75 2.16 -10.88
C PHE A 65 -5.45 3.49 -10.60
N SER A 66 -6.51 3.48 -9.80
CA SER A 66 -7.20 4.72 -9.40
C SER A 66 -6.26 5.67 -8.67
N PHE A 67 -5.44 5.15 -7.76
CA PHE A 67 -4.42 5.94 -7.08
C PHE A 67 -3.37 6.49 -8.05
N LEU A 68 -2.83 5.68 -8.96
CA LEU A 68 -1.83 6.12 -9.94
C LEU A 68 -2.41 7.16 -10.91
N HIS A 69 -3.67 7.00 -11.30
CA HIS A 69 -4.37 7.97 -12.12
C HIS A 69 -4.47 9.33 -11.41
N SER A 70 -4.79 9.36 -10.13
CA SER A 70 -4.88 10.59 -9.35
C SER A 70 -3.56 11.36 -9.22
N LEU A 71 -2.41 10.69 -9.39
CA LEU A 71 -1.10 11.34 -9.41
C LEU A 71 -0.80 12.11 -10.71
N GLY A 72 -1.60 11.91 -11.77
CA GLY A 72 -1.39 12.53 -13.08
C GLY A 72 -0.03 12.19 -13.69
N LEU A 73 0.43 10.94 -13.55
CA LEU A 73 1.75 10.52 -14.01
C LEU A 73 1.94 10.75 -15.50
N ARG A 74 3.08 11.29 -15.89
CA ARG A 74 3.54 11.36 -17.29
C ARG A 74 4.42 10.20 -17.66
N SER A 75 5.13 9.64 -16.70
CA SER A 75 6.02 8.52 -16.97
C SER A 75 6.19 7.59 -15.78
N ILE A 76 6.57 6.36 -16.12
CA ILE A 76 7.01 5.34 -15.17
C ILE A 76 8.40 4.88 -15.56
N LEU A 77 9.28 4.78 -14.58
CA LEU A 77 10.62 4.23 -14.72
C LEU A 77 10.70 2.90 -13.99
N TYR A 78 10.87 1.83 -14.76
CA TYR A 78 10.86 0.44 -14.31
C TYR A 78 12.26 -0.16 -14.30
N LEU A 79 12.69 -0.65 -13.16
CA LEU A 79 14.07 -1.10 -12.93
C LEU A 79 14.21 -2.63 -12.89
N CYS A 80 13.41 -3.36 -13.64
CA CYS A 80 13.50 -4.82 -13.68
C CYS A 80 13.61 -5.32 -15.12
N PRO A 81 14.27 -6.48 -15.35
CA PRO A 81 14.42 -7.05 -16.69
C PRO A 81 13.15 -7.74 -17.20
N GLU A 82 12.25 -8.15 -16.31
CA GLU A 82 11.01 -8.82 -16.68
C GLU A 82 10.11 -7.91 -17.53
N PRO A 83 9.40 -8.45 -18.53
CA PRO A 83 8.48 -7.65 -19.33
C PRO A 83 7.34 -7.08 -18.46
N TYR A 84 6.87 -5.92 -18.83
CA TYR A 84 5.75 -5.29 -18.16
C TYR A 84 4.43 -6.01 -18.51
N PRO A 85 3.57 -6.37 -17.54
CA PRO A 85 2.33 -7.10 -17.80
C PRO A 85 1.39 -6.34 -18.73
N ASP A 86 0.63 -7.07 -19.56
CA ASP A 86 -0.26 -6.47 -20.55
C ASP A 86 -1.33 -5.58 -19.91
N SER A 87 -1.91 -5.99 -18.79
CA SER A 87 -2.92 -5.19 -18.07
C SER A 87 -2.41 -3.80 -17.65
N ILE A 88 -1.13 -3.72 -17.26
CA ILE A 88 -0.52 -2.45 -16.89
C ILE A 88 -0.13 -1.66 -18.15
N ASN A 89 0.35 -2.34 -19.18
CA ASN A 89 0.62 -1.70 -20.47
C ASN A 89 -0.64 -1.05 -21.08
N GLU A 90 -1.80 -1.70 -20.94
CA GLU A 90 -3.08 -1.13 -21.35
C GLU A 90 -3.43 0.12 -20.53
N PHE A 91 -3.27 0.05 -19.21
CA PHE A 91 -3.45 1.21 -18.33
C PHE A 91 -2.52 2.37 -18.72
N LEU A 92 -1.23 2.11 -18.99
CA LEU A 92 -0.29 3.15 -19.41
C LEU A 92 -0.72 3.81 -20.73
N LYS A 93 -1.13 3.01 -21.71
CA LYS A 93 -1.59 3.49 -23.02
C LYS A 93 -2.85 4.33 -22.87
N ALA A 94 -3.83 3.85 -22.08
CA ALA A 94 -5.09 4.56 -21.86
C ALA A 94 -4.89 5.93 -21.20
N ASN A 95 -3.86 6.08 -20.38
CA ASN A 95 -3.55 7.32 -19.65
C ASN A 95 -2.40 8.14 -20.29
N GLY A 96 -1.87 7.73 -21.43
CA GLY A 96 -0.78 8.45 -22.11
C GLY A 96 0.53 8.46 -21.33
N ILE A 97 0.76 7.46 -20.44
CA ILE A 97 1.94 7.36 -19.58
C ILE A 97 3.07 6.67 -20.33
N ARG A 98 4.25 7.31 -20.37
CA ARG A 98 5.45 6.72 -21.01
C ARG A 98 6.13 5.75 -20.07
N LEU A 99 6.54 4.58 -20.60
CA LEU A 99 7.33 3.60 -19.87
C LEU A 99 8.80 3.71 -20.27
N PHE A 100 9.67 3.88 -19.28
CA PHE A 100 11.12 3.74 -19.41
C PHE A 100 11.55 2.50 -18.65
N GLN A 101 12.12 1.52 -19.34
CA GLN A 101 12.58 0.29 -18.72
C GLN A 101 14.10 0.23 -18.72
N PHE A 102 14.68 0.05 -17.54
CA PHE A 102 16.09 -0.16 -17.33
C PHE A 102 16.29 -1.54 -16.67
N PRO A 103 16.72 -2.55 -17.43
CA PRO A 103 16.83 -3.91 -16.93
C PRO A 103 18.01 -4.02 -15.96
N ILE A 104 17.72 -4.09 -14.67
CA ILE A 104 18.69 -4.33 -13.60
C ILE A 104 18.37 -5.68 -12.99
N ASP A 105 19.30 -6.62 -13.05
CA ASP A 105 19.13 -7.94 -12.48
C ASP A 105 18.97 -7.89 -10.97
N GLY A 106 18.04 -8.70 -10.45
CA GLY A 106 17.84 -8.90 -9.03
C GLY A 106 18.82 -9.91 -8.47
N GLY A 107 20.06 -9.52 -8.22
CA GLY A 107 21.02 -10.39 -7.54
C GLY A 107 20.61 -10.68 -6.09
N LYS A 108 21.08 -11.82 -5.54
CA LYS A 108 20.99 -12.07 -4.09
C LYS A 108 21.97 -11.16 -3.37
N GLU A 109 21.48 -10.45 -2.34
CA GLU A 109 22.37 -9.70 -1.44
C GLU A 109 23.53 -10.60 -0.94
N PRO A 110 24.74 -10.04 -0.72
CA PRO A 110 25.11 -8.62 -0.72
C PRO A 110 25.64 -8.09 -2.08
N PHE A 111 25.63 -8.89 -3.14
CA PHE A 111 26.36 -8.60 -4.40
C PHE A 111 25.43 -8.19 -5.55
N VAL A 112 24.59 -7.19 -5.37
CA VAL A 112 23.86 -6.60 -6.50
C VAL A 112 24.81 -5.66 -7.24
N ASN A 113 25.41 -6.14 -8.33
CA ASN A 113 26.17 -5.25 -9.22
C ASN A 113 25.17 -4.54 -10.14
N ILE A 114 24.89 -3.28 -9.85
CA ILE A 114 24.10 -2.43 -10.73
C ILE A 114 25.06 -1.68 -11.64
N PRO A 115 24.97 -1.85 -12.97
CA PRO A 115 25.86 -1.16 -13.88
C PRO A 115 25.75 0.35 -13.74
N GLU A 116 26.88 1.04 -13.61
CA GLU A 116 26.91 2.49 -13.42
C GLU A 116 26.25 3.22 -14.57
N GLU A 117 26.45 2.76 -15.80
CA GLU A 117 25.87 3.36 -17.00
C GLU A 117 24.32 3.29 -16.95
N THR A 118 23.75 2.16 -16.56
CA THR A 118 22.29 2.01 -16.41
C THR A 118 21.73 2.98 -15.37
N ILE A 119 22.44 3.21 -14.26
CA ILE A 119 22.04 4.21 -13.27
C ILE A 119 22.14 5.62 -13.82
N ARG A 120 23.19 5.91 -14.58
CA ARG A 120 23.40 7.22 -15.20
C ARG A 120 22.29 7.56 -16.19
N GLU A 121 21.95 6.65 -17.09
CA GLU A 121 20.86 6.80 -18.04
C GLU A 121 19.51 6.94 -17.34
N ALA A 122 19.22 6.13 -16.33
CA ALA A 122 18.00 6.23 -15.53
C ALA A 122 17.91 7.58 -14.81
N LEU A 123 19.02 8.11 -14.27
CA LEU A 123 19.08 9.44 -13.66
C LEU A 123 18.79 10.55 -14.67
N GLN A 124 19.28 10.45 -15.90
CA GLN A 124 18.97 11.43 -16.95
C GLN A 124 17.46 11.51 -17.20
N VAL A 125 16.76 10.36 -17.23
CA VAL A 125 15.31 10.33 -17.38
C VAL A 125 14.62 10.98 -16.19
N VAL A 126 15.07 10.70 -14.95
CA VAL A 126 14.47 11.27 -13.74
C VAL A 126 14.72 12.76 -13.60
N LEU A 127 15.88 13.24 -14.02
CA LEU A 127 16.24 14.68 -13.96
C LEU A 127 15.55 15.51 -15.03
N ASP A 128 15.05 14.91 -16.08
CA ASP A 128 14.31 15.61 -17.13
C ASP A 128 12.88 15.92 -16.66
N VAL A 129 12.61 17.15 -16.31
CA VAL A 129 11.32 17.63 -15.83
C VAL A 129 10.16 17.39 -16.81
N ARG A 130 10.44 17.17 -18.09
CA ARG A 130 9.42 16.81 -19.10
C ARG A 130 8.81 15.43 -18.84
N ASN A 131 9.48 14.59 -18.04
CA ASN A 131 8.99 13.28 -17.64
C ASN A 131 8.14 13.31 -16.36
N HIS A 132 8.09 14.46 -15.67
CA HIS A 132 7.35 14.58 -14.40
C HIS A 132 5.87 14.87 -14.63
N PRO A 133 4.97 14.38 -13.75
CA PRO A 133 5.26 13.49 -12.60
C PRO A 133 5.73 12.11 -13.05
N ILE A 134 6.76 11.56 -12.37
CA ILE A 134 7.38 10.26 -12.67
C ILE A 134 7.34 9.31 -11.47
N LEU A 135 7.00 8.05 -11.72
CA LEU A 135 7.06 6.99 -10.71
C LEU A 135 8.26 6.06 -10.99
N ILE A 136 9.16 5.95 -10.03
CA ILE A 136 10.30 5.03 -10.07
C ILE A 136 9.96 3.77 -9.30
N HIS A 137 10.01 2.60 -9.94
CA HIS A 137 9.73 1.37 -9.22
C HIS A 137 10.56 0.17 -9.67
N CYS A 138 10.62 -0.82 -8.79
CA CYS A 138 11.10 -2.17 -9.07
C CYS A 138 10.12 -3.16 -8.41
N LYS A 139 10.49 -4.42 -8.26
CA LYS A 139 9.60 -5.44 -7.70
C LYS A 139 9.07 -5.10 -6.30
N ARG A 140 9.92 -4.65 -5.40
CA ARG A 140 9.56 -4.29 -4.00
C ARG A 140 9.72 -2.80 -3.66
N GLY A 141 10.25 -1.99 -4.56
CA GLY A 141 10.53 -0.57 -4.28
C GLY A 141 11.64 -0.33 -3.26
N LYS A 142 12.47 -1.33 -2.94
CA LYS A 142 13.52 -1.21 -1.89
C LYS A 142 14.91 -1.04 -2.49
N HIS A 143 15.52 -2.09 -3.06
CA HIS A 143 16.95 -2.12 -3.40
C HIS A 143 17.25 -1.31 -4.68
N ARG A 144 16.83 -1.77 -5.86
CA ARG A 144 17.09 -1.10 -7.14
C ARG A 144 16.55 0.33 -7.15
N THR A 145 15.29 0.50 -6.74
CA THR A 145 14.68 1.82 -6.55
C THR A 145 15.42 2.65 -5.52
N GLY A 146 15.81 2.06 -4.39
CA GLY A 146 16.58 2.74 -3.34
C GLY A 146 17.96 3.20 -3.80
N CYS A 147 18.64 2.41 -4.63
CA CYS A 147 19.92 2.78 -5.22
C CYS A 147 19.79 4.02 -6.13
N LEU A 148 18.84 4.00 -7.08
CA LEU A 148 18.61 5.13 -7.97
C LEU A 148 18.22 6.40 -7.20
N VAL A 149 17.29 6.29 -6.25
CA VAL A 149 16.87 7.41 -5.40
C VAL A 149 18.01 7.93 -4.52
N GLY A 150 18.86 7.04 -4.00
CA GLY A 150 20.06 7.43 -3.26
C GLY A 150 21.05 8.23 -4.10
N CYS A 151 21.28 7.79 -5.35
CA CYS A 151 22.10 8.52 -6.31
C CYS A 151 21.50 9.90 -6.66
N LEU A 152 20.18 9.96 -6.89
CA LEU A 152 19.48 11.23 -7.13
C LEU A 152 19.67 12.21 -5.97
N ARG A 153 19.45 11.76 -4.73
CA ARG A 153 19.63 12.61 -3.53
C ARG A 153 21.06 13.07 -3.35
N LYS A 154 22.03 12.21 -3.67
CA LYS A 154 23.46 12.59 -3.65
C LYS A 154 23.75 13.71 -4.66
N LEU A 155 23.20 13.63 -5.86
CA LEU A 155 23.33 14.69 -6.87
C LEU A 155 22.68 16.00 -6.41
N GLN A 156 21.56 15.93 -5.74
CA GLN A 156 20.85 17.07 -5.15
C GLN A 156 21.53 17.61 -3.89
N LYS A 157 22.70 17.06 -3.49
CA LYS A 157 23.46 17.42 -2.28
C LYS A 157 22.66 17.22 -0.97
N TRP A 158 21.72 16.30 -0.96
CA TRP A 158 21.05 15.93 0.28
C TRP A 158 22.03 15.28 1.24
N SER A 159 22.13 15.82 2.45
CA SER A 159 22.91 15.17 3.51
C SER A 159 22.26 13.87 3.93
N VAL A 160 23.06 12.82 4.13
CA VAL A 160 22.58 11.51 4.64
C VAL A 160 21.94 11.67 6.04
N PHE A 161 22.23 12.75 6.74
CA PHE A 161 21.65 13.07 8.06
C PHE A 161 20.28 13.72 8.03
N ASP A 162 19.82 14.25 6.89
CA ASP A 162 18.50 14.89 6.77
C ASP A 162 17.33 13.88 6.72
N PHE A 163 17.63 12.59 6.67
CA PHE A 163 16.61 11.53 6.75
C PHE A 163 15.80 11.53 8.06
N ARG A 164 16.25 12.24 9.09
CA ARG A 164 15.57 12.30 10.40
C ARG A 164 14.68 13.53 10.60
N ARG A 165 14.68 14.47 9.67
CA ARG A 165 13.74 15.59 9.67
C ARG A 165 12.56 15.31 8.75
N VAL A 166 11.67 14.44 9.21
CA VAL A 166 10.27 14.51 8.78
C VAL A 166 9.73 15.80 9.42
N PRO A 167 9.23 16.78 8.67
CA PRO A 167 8.57 17.92 9.29
C PRO A 167 7.39 17.35 10.07
N GLU A 168 7.36 17.58 11.39
CA GLU A 168 6.17 17.38 12.18
C GLU A 168 5.06 18.22 11.55
N VAL A 169 4.05 17.54 11.03
CA VAL A 169 2.81 18.19 10.61
C VAL A 169 2.21 18.79 11.88
N ARG A 170 2.45 20.07 12.10
CA ARG A 170 1.75 20.83 13.13
C ARG A 170 0.28 20.84 12.73
N SER A 171 -0.50 20.08 13.50
CA SER A 171 -1.95 20.18 13.48
C SER A 171 -2.32 21.62 13.85
N CYS A 172 -3.02 22.30 12.94
CA CYS A 172 -3.81 23.48 13.25
C CYS A 172 -5.16 23.06 13.82
#